data_5765bed7fd45d2107d698bae245569a0
#
_entry.id   5765bed7fd45d2107d698bae245569a0
#
_cell.length_a   1.000
_cell.length_b   1.000
_cell.length_c   1.000
_cell.angle_alpha   90.00
_cell.angle_beta   90.00
_cell.angle_gamma   90.00
#
_symmetry.space_group_name_H-M   'P 1'
#
loop_
_entity.id
_entity.type
_entity.pdbx_description
1 polymer ?
#
loop_
_entity_poly.entity_id
_entity_poly.type
_entity_poly.pdbx_seq_one_letter_code
_entity_poly.pdbx_strand_id
1 'polypeptide(L)'
;WGDRLEKLKAAGFKTVETVMCWNVHEPREGEFCFEGMYDVARYCRTAQELGLYVIIRPGPYICAEWDFGGFPAWLLRDKNLRVRCNDPVYMEKVRNYFRRAMAELVPLQITKGGNVIAMQIENEYGSYGNDKDYLEALKECMRGNGIDVPFFTSDGTCQDMLSGGTLPDVYTTLNFGSGAAGAFGCLSDRQPDMPKTCMEFWCGWFDHWGERHHTRNAASVAAEIEKMVQNAVNVNVYTVHGGTNFGVSAGASCCANYPPTRPLDTDP
;
A
#
# COMPACT_ATOMS: atom_id res chain seq x y z
N TRP A 1 6.64 12.94 -11.48
CA TRP A 1 5.35 12.24 -11.24
C TRP A 1 4.34 12.51 -12.36
N GLY A 2 4.23 13.74 -12.88
CA GLY A 2 3.21 14.14 -13.87
C GLY A 2 3.11 13.19 -15.05
N ASP A 3 4.20 12.93 -15.76
CA ASP A 3 4.24 12.00 -16.90
C ASP A 3 3.69 10.60 -16.58
N ARG A 4 4.03 10.05 -15.39
CA ARG A 4 3.56 8.72 -14.99
C ARG A 4 2.06 8.73 -14.64
N LEU A 5 1.60 9.75 -13.95
CA LEU A 5 0.18 9.93 -13.63
C LEU A 5 -0.68 10.18 -14.88
N GLU A 6 -0.18 10.95 -15.84
CA GLU A 6 -0.84 11.14 -17.15
C GLU A 6 -0.98 9.83 -17.90
N LYS A 7 0.06 8.99 -17.93
CA LYS A 7 0.03 7.66 -18.56
C LYS A 7 -0.98 6.73 -17.88
N LEU A 8 -1.05 6.73 -16.54
CA LEU A 8 -2.05 5.97 -15.80
C LEU A 8 -3.47 6.42 -16.14
N LYS A 9 -3.71 7.75 -16.17
CA LYS A 9 -5.00 8.30 -16.57
C LYS A 9 -5.35 7.92 -18.02
N ALA A 10 -4.40 8.02 -18.94
CA ALA A 10 -4.61 7.64 -20.34
C ALA A 10 -4.91 6.14 -20.51
N ALA A 11 -4.37 5.29 -19.64
CA ALA A 11 -4.68 3.86 -19.56
C ALA A 11 -6.06 3.56 -18.95
N GLY A 12 -6.80 4.58 -18.50
CA GLY A 12 -8.16 4.44 -17.97
C GLY A 12 -8.27 4.31 -16.46
N PHE A 13 -7.17 4.34 -15.71
CA PHE A 13 -7.21 4.33 -14.25
C PHE A 13 -7.87 5.60 -13.72
N LYS A 14 -8.62 5.45 -12.62
CA LYS A 14 -9.32 6.55 -11.94
C LYS A 14 -8.69 6.92 -10.61
N THR A 15 -7.94 5.99 -10.05
CA THR A 15 -7.32 6.10 -8.74
C THR A 15 -5.88 5.62 -8.83
N VAL A 16 -5.01 6.25 -8.08
CA VAL A 16 -3.63 5.80 -7.88
C VAL A 16 -3.42 5.49 -6.40
N GLU A 17 -2.61 4.49 -6.14
CA GLU A 17 -2.18 4.15 -4.79
C GLU A 17 -0.72 4.57 -4.60
N THR A 18 -0.37 5.05 -3.41
CA THR A 18 1.02 5.32 -3.05
C THR A 18 1.29 4.97 -1.59
N VAL A 19 2.52 4.54 -1.34
CA VAL A 19 3.03 4.24 0.01
C VAL A 19 3.75 5.46 0.58
N MET A 20 3.82 5.52 1.92
CA MET A 20 4.71 6.44 2.63
C MET A 20 5.74 5.63 3.40
N CYS A 21 6.99 5.72 2.99
CA CYS A 21 8.08 4.99 3.63
C CYS A 21 8.56 5.75 4.86
N TRP A 22 8.35 5.21 6.05
CA TRP A 22 8.76 5.87 7.29
C TRP A 22 10.25 6.21 7.32
N ASN A 23 11.12 5.29 6.87
CA ASN A 23 12.57 5.51 6.80
C ASN A 23 12.99 6.67 5.89
N VAL A 24 12.16 7.01 4.90
CA VAL A 24 12.38 8.13 3.98
C VAL A 24 11.90 9.44 4.61
N HIS A 25 10.74 9.39 5.26
CA HIS A 25 10.13 10.58 5.87
C HIS A 25 10.70 10.93 7.25
N GLU A 26 11.36 9.98 7.92
CA GLU A 26 12.06 10.19 9.19
C GLU A 26 13.40 9.42 9.18
N PRO A 27 14.38 9.86 8.35
CA PRO A 27 15.65 9.16 8.17
C PRO A 27 16.51 9.12 9.45
N ARG A 28 16.29 10.08 10.35
CA ARG A 28 16.82 10.09 11.71
C ARG A 28 15.69 10.41 12.66
N GLU A 29 15.73 9.82 13.86
CA GLU A 29 14.69 9.99 14.86
C GLU A 29 14.44 11.47 15.16
N GLY A 30 13.20 11.94 14.91
CA GLY A 30 12.77 13.33 15.07
C GLY A 30 13.10 14.27 13.91
N GLU A 31 13.84 13.83 12.90
CA GLU A 31 14.14 14.62 11.70
C GLU A 31 13.23 14.21 10.55
N PHE A 32 12.25 15.04 10.21
CA PHE A 32 11.25 14.73 9.19
C PHE A 32 11.53 15.42 7.86
N CYS A 33 11.25 14.72 6.76
CA CYS A 33 11.38 15.23 5.40
C CYS A 33 10.11 14.92 4.58
N PHE A 34 9.43 15.98 4.11
CA PHE A 34 8.28 15.92 3.21
C PHE A 34 8.48 16.89 2.04
N GLU A 35 9.70 17.02 1.55
CA GLU A 35 10.08 17.98 0.51
C GLU A 35 10.70 17.26 -0.71
N GLY A 36 10.75 17.95 -1.83
CA GLY A 36 11.38 17.48 -3.05
C GLY A 36 10.72 16.22 -3.61
N MET A 37 11.47 15.12 -3.69
CA MET A 37 10.96 13.80 -4.13
C MET A 37 10.02 13.16 -3.11
N TYR A 38 10.06 13.59 -1.85
CA TYR A 38 9.30 13.03 -0.74
C TYR A 38 8.06 13.87 -0.38
N ASP A 39 7.73 14.86 -1.20
CA ASP A 39 6.56 15.73 -1.05
C ASP A 39 5.28 14.98 -1.48
N VAL A 40 4.72 14.20 -0.54
CA VAL A 40 3.48 13.46 -0.76
C VAL A 40 2.29 14.39 -1.05
N ALA A 41 2.30 15.58 -0.46
CA ALA A 41 1.22 16.55 -0.69
C ALA A 41 1.24 17.08 -2.13
N ARG A 42 2.41 17.35 -2.67
CA ARG A 42 2.58 17.71 -4.08
C ARG A 42 2.18 16.56 -5.01
N TYR A 43 2.55 15.31 -4.67
CA TYR A 43 2.10 14.15 -5.43
C TYR A 43 0.58 14.07 -5.52
N CYS A 44 -0.12 14.17 -4.38
CA CYS A 44 -1.58 14.16 -4.34
C CYS A 44 -2.20 15.30 -5.16
N ARG A 45 -1.67 16.52 -5.03
CA ARG A 45 -2.15 17.66 -5.83
C ARG A 45 -1.95 17.46 -7.32
N THR A 46 -0.79 16.93 -7.74
CA THR A 46 -0.54 16.60 -9.15
C THR A 46 -1.54 15.55 -9.67
N ALA A 47 -1.85 14.54 -8.86
CA ALA A 47 -2.89 13.56 -9.19
C ALA A 47 -4.28 14.22 -9.30
N GLN A 48 -4.61 15.16 -8.39
CA GLN A 48 -5.88 15.89 -8.40
C GLN A 48 -6.05 16.75 -9.65
N GLU A 49 -5.01 17.47 -10.05
CA GLU A 49 -5.00 18.29 -11.29
C GLU A 49 -5.29 17.44 -12.54
N LEU A 50 -4.87 16.18 -12.52
CA LEU A 50 -5.16 15.19 -13.56
C LEU A 50 -6.53 14.52 -13.39
N GLY A 51 -7.28 14.81 -12.32
CA GLY A 51 -8.57 14.20 -12.03
C GLY A 51 -8.48 12.75 -11.55
N LEU A 52 -7.37 12.39 -10.90
CA LEU A 52 -7.16 11.09 -10.26
C LEU A 52 -7.42 11.18 -8.76
N TYR A 53 -8.08 10.17 -8.21
CA TYR A 53 -8.16 9.94 -6.77
C TYR A 53 -6.88 9.27 -6.27
N VAL A 54 -6.65 9.38 -4.96
CA VAL A 54 -5.47 8.80 -4.31
C VAL A 54 -5.89 7.92 -3.13
N ILE A 55 -5.29 6.76 -3.03
CA ILE A 55 -5.29 5.90 -1.84
C ILE A 55 -3.91 5.99 -1.20
N ILE A 56 -3.84 6.18 0.11
CA ILE A 56 -2.58 6.28 0.84
C ILE A 56 -2.36 5.05 1.70
N ARG A 57 -1.15 4.51 1.65
CA ARG A 57 -0.67 3.44 2.54
C ARG A 57 0.44 4.03 3.43
N PRO A 58 0.09 4.58 4.61
CA PRO A 58 1.04 5.31 5.45
C PRO A 58 1.92 4.41 6.32
N GLY A 59 1.69 3.13 6.31
CA GLY A 59 2.38 2.16 7.14
C GLY A 59 1.75 2.00 8.54
N PRO A 60 2.59 1.84 9.59
CA PRO A 60 4.04 2.09 9.69
C PRO A 60 4.93 1.08 8.97
N TYR A 61 4.47 -0.14 8.75
CA TYR A 61 5.08 -1.16 7.90
C TYR A 61 4.36 -1.15 6.55
N ILE A 62 5.10 -1.09 5.44
CA ILE A 62 4.52 -1.02 4.09
C ILE A 62 4.88 -2.20 3.20
N CYS A 63 5.83 -3.04 3.57
CA CYS A 63 6.41 -4.07 2.72
C CYS A 63 7.06 -3.48 1.45
N ALA A 64 6.34 -3.48 0.35
CA ALA A 64 6.60 -2.76 -0.90
C ALA A 64 7.98 -3.06 -1.54
N GLU A 65 8.56 -4.25 -1.29
CA GLU A 65 9.93 -4.62 -1.69
C GLU A 65 10.93 -3.51 -1.32
N TRP A 66 10.66 -2.84 -0.21
CA TRP A 66 11.44 -1.71 0.30
C TRP A 66 12.25 -2.10 1.54
N ASP A 67 13.41 -1.46 1.70
CA ASP A 67 14.35 -1.70 2.81
C ASP A 67 13.63 -1.70 4.17
N PHE A 68 13.82 -2.79 4.91
CA PHE A 68 13.20 -3.06 6.21
C PHE A 68 11.67 -2.84 6.23
N GLY A 69 10.99 -3.06 5.09
CA GLY A 69 9.55 -2.81 4.94
C GLY A 69 9.12 -1.38 5.23
N GLY A 70 10.01 -0.42 5.03
CA GLY A 70 9.80 1.00 5.27
C GLY A 70 10.17 1.48 6.67
N PHE A 71 10.55 0.61 7.58
CA PHE A 71 10.99 1.00 8.91
C PHE A 71 12.34 1.72 8.88
N PRO A 72 12.53 2.80 9.65
CA PRO A 72 13.83 3.43 9.77
C PRO A 72 14.80 2.58 10.59
N ALA A 73 16.04 2.47 10.11
CA ALA A 73 17.07 1.65 10.73
C ALA A 73 17.41 2.07 12.18
N TRP A 74 17.13 3.32 12.55
CA TRP A 74 17.37 3.80 13.92
C TRP A 74 16.49 3.10 14.97
N LEU A 75 15.37 2.45 14.59
CA LEU A 75 14.59 1.58 15.48
C LEU A 75 15.42 0.42 16.04
N LEU A 76 16.42 -0.07 15.29
CA LEU A 76 17.29 -1.17 15.70
C LEU A 76 18.29 -0.81 16.82
N ARG A 77 18.37 0.46 17.23
CA ARG A 77 19.20 0.87 18.37
C ARG A 77 18.75 0.28 19.69
N ASP A 78 17.43 0.10 19.84
CA ASP A 78 16.85 -0.59 20.97
C ASP A 78 16.68 -2.09 20.65
N LYS A 79 17.54 -2.91 21.22
CA LYS A 79 17.53 -4.37 21.01
C LYS A 79 16.30 -5.08 21.56
N ASN A 80 15.55 -4.42 22.43
CA ASN A 80 14.34 -4.96 23.07
C ASN A 80 13.07 -4.49 22.38
N LEU A 81 13.17 -3.56 21.42
CA LEU A 81 12.03 -3.05 20.70
C LEU A 81 11.37 -4.14 19.87
N ARG A 82 10.08 -4.32 20.09
CA ARG A 82 9.25 -5.21 19.28
C ARG A 82 8.40 -4.37 18.33
N VAL A 83 8.61 -4.56 17.04
CA VAL A 83 7.86 -3.86 15.99
C VAL A 83 6.59 -4.64 15.62
N ARG A 84 5.65 -3.97 14.94
CA ARG A 84 4.39 -4.54 14.47
C ARG A 84 3.58 -5.22 15.59
N CYS A 85 3.52 -4.60 16.73
CA CYS A 85 2.70 -5.03 17.87
C CYS A 85 2.41 -3.83 18.80
N ASN A 86 1.50 -4.00 19.75
CA ASN A 86 1.13 -2.95 20.71
C ASN A 86 2.19 -2.78 21.83
N ASP A 87 3.47 -2.78 21.46
CA ASP A 87 4.56 -2.46 22.37
C ASP A 87 4.56 -0.95 22.66
N PRO A 88 4.56 -0.52 23.94
CA PRO A 88 4.41 0.91 24.27
C PRO A 88 5.50 1.81 23.67
N VAL A 89 6.76 1.32 23.63
CA VAL A 89 7.91 2.08 23.13
C VAL A 89 7.81 2.21 21.60
N TYR A 90 7.48 1.12 20.93
CA TYR A 90 7.25 1.13 19.48
C TYR A 90 6.08 2.05 19.11
N MET A 91 4.95 1.93 19.82
CA MET A 91 3.76 2.74 19.54
C MET A 91 3.97 4.23 19.82
N GLU A 92 4.84 4.59 20.76
CA GLU A 92 5.23 6.00 20.95
C GLU A 92 5.93 6.55 19.70
N LYS A 93 6.85 5.80 19.13
CA LYS A 93 7.56 6.18 17.90
C LYS A 93 6.60 6.26 16.70
N VAL A 94 5.69 5.30 16.56
CA VAL A 94 4.64 5.31 15.54
C VAL A 94 3.75 6.55 15.67
N ARG A 95 3.31 6.90 16.88
CA ARG A 95 2.49 8.11 17.12
C ARG A 95 3.23 9.39 16.73
N ASN A 96 4.53 9.46 16.97
CA ASN A 96 5.34 10.61 16.58
C ASN A 96 5.43 10.73 15.06
N TYR A 97 5.69 9.62 14.36
CA TYR A 97 5.68 9.57 12.90
C TYR A 97 4.30 9.93 12.33
N PHE A 98 3.24 9.28 12.79
CA PHE A 98 1.88 9.52 12.27
C PHE A 98 1.40 10.95 12.51
N ARG A 99 1.75 11.57 13.66
CA ARG A 99 1.41 12.97 13.89
C ARG A 99 1.99 13.89 12.79
N ARG A 100 3.20 13.63 12.33
CA ARG A 100 3.83 14.40 11.27
C ARG A 100 3.30 14.03 9.89
N ALA A 101 3.21 12.74 9.59
CA ALA A 101 2.73 12.24 8.31
C ALA A 101 1.25 12.63 8.06
N MET A 102 0.39 12.47 9.06
CA MET A 102 -1.04 12.83 8.91
C MET A 102 -1.24 14.34 8.74
N ALA A 103 -0.40 15.18 9.33
CA ALA A 103 -0.48 16.63 9.14
C ALA A 103 -0.34 17.03 7.66
N GLU A 104 0.49 16.32 6.89
CA GLU A 104 0.62 16.54 5.44
C GLU A 104 -0.63 16.07 4.66
N LEU A 105 -1.34 15.05 5.17
CA LEU A 105 -2.44 14.39 4.46
C LEU A 105 -3.83 14.96 4.81
N VAL A 106 -4.02 15.51 6.00
CA VAL A 106 -5.32 16.04 6.47
C VAL A 106 -5.97 16.99 5.47
N PRO A 107 -5.28 18.01 4.91
CA PRO A 107 -5.89 18.93 3.97
C PRO A 107 -6.18 18.34 2.59
N LEU A 108 -5.66 17.13 2.31
CA LEU A 108 -5.76 16.49 1.00
C LEU A 108 -6.92 15.47 0.91
N GLN A 109 -7.62 15.25 2.02
CA GLN A 109 -8.76 14.34 2.06
C GLN A 109 -9.91 14.84 1.19
N ILE A 110 -10.65 13.94 0.58
CA ILE A 110 -11.81 14.30 -0.25
C ILE A 110 -12.87 15.08 0.54
N THR A 111 -13.00 14.79 1.82
CA THR A 111 -13.87 15.51 2.76
C THR A 111 -13.45 16.96 3.03
N LYS A 112 -12.22 17.33 2.64
CA LYS A 112 -11.66 18.68 2.71
C LYS A 112 -11.48 19.33 1.34
N GLY A 113 -12.01 18.71 0.27
CA GLY A 113 -11.86 19.21 -1.10
C GLY A 113 -10.60 18.72 -1.83
N GLY A 114 -9.85 17.81 -1.22
CA GLY A 114 -8.72 17.11 -1.85
C GLY A 114 -9.16 15.87 -2.64
N ASN A 115 -8.25 14.96 -2.88
CA ASN A 115 -8.48 13.75 -3.68
C ASN A 115 -8.08 12.44 -2.98
N VAL A 116 -7.64 12.49 -1.72
CA VAL A 116 -7.38 11.27 -0.93
C VAL A 116 -8.72 10.70 -0.48
N ILE A 117 -9.02 9.46 -0.90
CA ILE A 117 -10.32 8.82 -0.69
C ILE A 117 -10.33 7.72 0.36
N ALA A 118 -9.19 7.11 0.66
CA ALA A 118 -9.06 6.04 1.65
C ALA A 118 -7.62 5.93 2.15
N MET A 119 -7.45 5.33 3.35
CA MET A 119 -6.14 5.00 3.92
C MET A 119 -6.09 3.56 4.41
N GLN A 120 -4.97 2.91 4.14
CA GLN A 120 -4.70 1.56 4.64
C GLN A 120 -4.17 1.59 6.06
N ILE A 121 -4.61 0.64 6.87
CA ILE A 121 -4.05 0.33 8.19
C ILE A 121 -3.04 -0.79 8.02
N GLU A 122 -1.77 -0.54 8.33
CA GLU A 122 -0.69 -1.53 8.26
C GLU A 122 -0.49 -2.13 6.84
N ASN A 123 0.11 -3.29 6.71
CA ASN A 123 0.21 -4.03 5.46
C ASN A 123 0.25 -5.52 5.71
N GLU A 124 -0.73 -6.25 5.17
CA GLU A 124 -0.83 -7.72 5.24
C GLU A 124 -0.55 -8.25 6.65
N TYR A 125 -1.10 -7.56 7.65
CA TYR A 125 -0.77 -7.84 9.04
C TYR A 125 -1.12 -9.26 9.45
N GLY A 126 -2.16 -9.84 8.87
CA GLY A 126 -2.58 -11.20 9.15
C GLY A 126 -1.58 -12.29 8.74
N SER A 127 -0.64 -11.98 7.84
CA SER A 127 0.48 -12.88 7.52
C SER A 127 1.66 -12.77 8.51
N TYR A 128 1.64 -11.75 9.37
CA TYR A 128 2.67 -11.48 10.36
C TYR A 128 2.23 -11.76 11.80
N GLY A 129 1.01 -11.37 12.15
CA GLY A 129 0.53 -11.45 13.53
C GLY A 129 -0.99 -11.36 13.66
N ASN A 130 -1.46 -11.25 14.89
CA ASN A 130 -2.87 -11.18 15.25
C ASN A 130 -3.18 -10.22 16.40
N ASP A 131 -2.29 -9.27 16.68
CA ASP A 131 -2.45 -8.25 17.74
C ASP A 131 -3.49 -7.21 17.30
N LYS A 132 -4.76 -7.44 17.66
CA LYS A 132 -5.87 -6.54 17.34
C LYS A 132 -5.75 -5.18 18.01
N ASP A 133 -5.18 -5.15 19.22
CA ASP A 133 -4.97 -3.90 19.95
C ASP A 133 -3.97 -3.01 19.23
N TYR A 134 -3.00 -3.60 18.56
CA TYR A 134 -2.07 -2.88 17.67
C TYR A 134 -2.78 -2.24 16.48
N LEU A 135 -3.57 -3.02 15.73
CA LEU A 135 -4.31 -2.50 14.57
C LEU A 135 -5.30 -1.40 14.99
N GLU A 136 -6.00 -1.61 16.09
CA GLU A 136 -6.93 -0.62 16.65
C GLU A 136 -6.20 0.67 17.05
N ALA A 137 -5.05 0.54 17.74
CA ALA A 137 -4.23 1.68 18.13
C ALA A 137 -3.71 2.48 16.92
N LEU A 138 -3.39 1.82 15.80
CA LEU A 138 -3.04 2.49 14.54
C LEU A 138 -4.24 3.27 13.97
N LYS A 139 -5.41 2.64 13.90
CA LYS A 139 -6.65 3.27 13.44
C LYS A 139 -6.98 4.52 14.26
N GLU A 140 -6.98 4.37 15.58
CA GLU A 140 -7.26 5.48 16.49
C GLU A 140 -6.23 6.59 16.38
N CYS A 141 -4.96 6.24 16.22
CA CYS A 141 -3.90 7.22 16.05
C CYS A 141 -4.10 8.06 14.78
N MET A 142 -4.39 7.43 13.65
CA MET A 142 -4.69 8.15 12.41
C MET A 142 -5.97 9.01 12.55
N ARG A 143 -7.02 8.45 13.15
CA ARG A 143 -8.28 9.15 13.38
C ARG A 143 -8.09 10.36 14.29
N GLY A 144 -7.35 10.20 15.39
CA GLY A 144 -7.02 11.27 16.34
C GLY A 144 -6.15 12.37 15.76
N ASN A 145 -5.40 12.08 14.69
CA ASN A 145 -4.64 13.08 13.93
C ASN A 145 -5.45 13.71 12.77
N GLY A 146 -6.77 13.53 12.71
CA GLY A 146 -7.67 14.24 11.81
C GLY A 146 -7.96 13.55 10.48
N ILE A 147 -7.67 12.26 10.36
CA ILE A 147 -8.06 11.49 9.18
C ILE A 147 -9.51 11.06 9.32
N ASP A 148 -10.37 11.48 8.39
CA ASP A 148 -11.81 11.20 8.38
C ASP A 148 -12.29 10.39 7.16
N VAL A 149 -11.42 10.13 6.18
CA VAL A 149 -11.73 9.19 5.09
C VAL A 149 -11.82 7.74 5.60
N PRO A 150 -12.48 6.84 4.85
CA PRO A 150 -12.55 5.43 5.19
C PRO A 150 -11.16 4.80 5.37
N PHE A 151 -11.05 3.92 6.36
CA PHE A 151 -9.92 3.03 6.53
C PHE A 151 -10.22 1.65 5.96
N PHE A 152 -9.17 0.96 5.54
CA PHE A 152 -9.24 -0.43 5.14
C PHE A 152 -7.99 -1.21 5.58
N THR A 153 -8.15 -2.52 5.71
CA THR A 153 -7.05 -3.48 5.82
C THR A 153 -6.95 -4.28 4.52
N SER A 154 -5.78 -4.81 4.23
CA SER A 154 -5.55 -5.62 3.05
C SER A 154 -4.69 -6.83 3.40
N ASP A 155 -5.20 -8.02 3.15
CA ASP A 155 -4.58 -9.29 3.52
C ASP A 155 -4.75 -10.31 2.41
N GLY A 156 -4.00 -11.43 2.50
CA GLY A 156 -4.20 -12.57 1.63
C GLY A 156 -5.56 -13.24 1.84
N THR A 157 -5.92 -14.17 0.97
CA THR A 157 -7.26 -14.77 0.88
C THR A 157 -7.51 -15.90 1.88
N CYS A 158 -6.53 -16.32 2.67
CA CYS A 158 -6.74 -17.41 3.64
C CYS A 158 -7.36 -16.92 4.94
N GLN A 159 -8.12 -17.80 5.60
CA GLN A 159 -8.87 -17.44 6.81
C GLN A 159 -7.98 -17.01 7.98
N ASP A 160 -6.79 -17.60 8.11
CA ASP A 160 -5.86 -17.24 9.18
C ASP A 160 -5.33 -15.80 9.01
N MET A 161 -4.97 -15.41 7.77
CA MET A 161 -4.54 -14.05 7.46
C MET A 161 -5.67 -13.05 7.72
N LEU A 162 -6.86 -13.34 7.24
CA LEU A 162 -8.03 -12.49 7.49
C LEU A 162 -8.37 -12.41 8.98
N SER A 163 -8.28 -13.53 9.69
CA SER A 163 -8.49 -13.55 11.12
C SER A 163 -7.48 -12.69 11.87
N GLY A 164 -6.20 -12.71 11.46
CA GLY A 164 -5.13 -11.90 12.04
C GLY A 164 -5.18 -10.43 11.64
N GLY A 165 -5.43 -10.12 10.37
CA GLY A 165 -5.21 -8.79 9.78
C GLY A 165 -6.42 -7.86 9.79
N THR A 166 -7.66 -8.34 10.00
CA THR A 166 -8.87 -7.51 9.87
C THR A 166 -9.39 -6.96 11.20
N LEU A 167 -10.14 -5.87 11.13
CA LEU A 167 -10.92 -5.30 12.24
C LEU A 167 -12.42 -5.34 11.88
N PRO A 168 -13.33 -5.50 12.87
CA PRO A 168 -14.77 -5.70 12.59
C PRO A 168 -15.45 -4.51 11.89
N ASP A 169 -15.00 -3.28 12.19
CA ASP A 169 -15.58 -2.03 11.70
C ASP A 169 -14.74 -1.36 10.60
N VAL A 170 -13.75 -2.08 10.06
CA VAL A 170 -12.86 -1.60 9.01
C VAL A 170 -13.08 -2.40 7.73
N TYR A 171 -13.12 -1.69 6.62
CA TYR A 171 -13.27 -2.31 5.31
C TYR A 171 -12.11 -3.26 5.02
N THR A 172 -12.43 -4.51 4.71
CA THR A 172 -11.43 -5.54 4.38
C THR A 172 -11.29 -5.67 2.86
N THR A 173 -10.08 -5.61 2.38
CA THR A 173 -9.70 -5.85 0.98
C THR A 173 -8.77 -7.05 0.88
N LEU A 174 -8.57 -7.58 -0.32
CA LEU A 174 -7.79 -8.79 -0.55
C LEU A 174 -6.61 -8.53 -1.48
N ASN A 175 -5.52 -9.26 -1.25
CA ASN A 175 -4.33 -9.28 -2.10
C ASN A 175 -4.16 -10.67 -2.71
N PHE A 176 -4.08 -10.76 -4.03
CA PHE A 176 -3.83 -12.01 -4.77
C PHE A 176 -3.44 -11.75 -6.23
N GLY A 177 -2.78 -12.75 -6.85
CA GLY A 177 -2.41 -12.69 -8.27
C GLY A 177 -3.24 -13.59 -9.18
N SER A 178 -4.03 -14.51 -8.61
CA SER A 178 -4.83 -15.49 -9.38
C SER A 178 -5.98 -16.03 -8.54
N GLY A 179 -6.91 -16.76 -9.17
CA GLY A 179 -8.02 -17.38 -8.48
C GLY A 179 -9.16 -16.43 -8.15
N ALA A 180 -9.33 -15.36 -8.90
CA ALA A 180 -10.35 -14.33 -8.68
C ALA A 180 -11.76 -14.85 -8.48
N ALA A 181 -12.13 -15.96 -9.16
CA ALA A 181 -13.47 -16.56 -9.06
C ALA A 181 -13.83 -17.01 -7.64
N GLY A 182 -12.84 -17.48 -6.86
CA GLY A 182 -13.04 -17.99 -5.49
C GLY A 182 -12.55 -17.07 -4.39
N ALA A 183 -11.72 -16.07 -4.73
CA ALA A 183 -11.01 -15.24 -3.77
C ALA A 183 -11.94 -14.55 -2.74
N PHE A 184 -13.09 -14.07 -3.18
CA PHE A 184 -14.03 -13.30 -2.34
C PHE A 184 -15.01 -14.16 -1.53
N GLY A 185 -14.99 -15.48 -1.69
CA GLY A 185 -15.80 -16.38 -0.86
C GLY A 185 -15.48 -16.26 0.62
N CYS A 186 -14.24 -15.99 0.96
CA CYS A 186 -13.78 -15.81 2.34
C CYS A 186 -14.32 -14.54 3.03
N LEU A 187 -14.85 -13.56 2.27
CA LEU A 187 -15.42 -12.34 2.82
C LEU A 187 -16.96 -12.38 2.97
N SER A 188 -17.63 -13.40 2.45
CA SER A 188 -19.10 -13.46 2.39
C SER A 188 -19.75 -13.31 3.75
N ASP A 189 -19.16 -13.89 4.78
CA ASP A 189 -19.68 -13.85 6.16
C ASP A 189 -19.18 -12.63 6.96
N ARG A 190 -18.10 -11.98 6.51
CA ARG A 190 -17.47 -10.88 7.23
C ARG A 190 -18.04 -9.52 6.85
N GLN A 191 -18.31 -9.32 5.57
CA GLN A 191 -18.80 -8.04 5.03
C GLN A 191 -19.68 -8.23 3.79
N PRO A 192 -20.86 -8.85 3.93
CA PRO A 192 -21.71 -9.24 2.80
C PRO A 192 -22.17 -8.05 1.94
N ASP A 193 -22.37 -6.89 2.55
CA ASP A 193 -22.92 -5.69 1.91
C ASP A 193 -21.83 -4.69 1.44
N MET A 194 -20.54 -5.01 1.65
CA MET A 194 -19.47 -4.13 1.26
C MET A 194 -19.00 -4.42 -0.17
N PRO A 195 -18.50 -3.40 -0.89
CA PRO A 195 -17.88 -3.63 -2.19
C PRO A 195 -16.73 -4.63 -2.10
N LYS A 196 -16.51 -5.40 -3.14
CA LYS A 196 -15.35 -6.29 -3.24
C LYS A 196 -14.19 -5.52 -3.85
N THR A 197 -13.02 -5.60 -3.25
CA THR A 197 -11.80 -4.96 -3.76
C THR A 197 -10.61 -5.88 -3.64
N CYS A 198 -9.92 -6.10 -4.76
CA CYS A 198 -8.57 -6.61 -4.80
C CYS A 198 -7.63 -5.40 -4.71
N MET A 199 -7.00 -5.20 -3.56
CA MET A 199 -6.17 -4.01 -3.32
C MET A 199 -4.74 -4.20 -3.82
N GLU A 200 -4.27 -5.43 -3.92
CA GLU A 200 -3.06 -5.76 -4.65
C GLU A 200 -3.35 -6.93 -5.60
N PHE A 201 -3.58 -6.59 -6.87
CA PHE A 201 -3.60 -7.61 -7.91
C PHE A 201 -2.18 -7.78 -8.45
N TRP A 202 -1.56 -8.89 -8.12
CA TRP A 202 -0.18 -9.19 -8.53
C TRP A 202 -0.15 -9.64 -9.98
N CYS A 203 0.09 -8.69 -10.88
CA CYS A 203 0.25 -8.95 -12.31
C CYS A 203 1.61 -9.59 -12.67
N GLY A 204 2.55 -9.64 -11.72
CA GLY A 204 3.87 -10.25 -11.79
C GLY A 204 4.33 -10.78 -10.46
N TRP A 205 5.63 -10.85 -10.25
CA TRP A 205 6.30 -11.24 -9.02
C TRP A 205 7.64 -10.51 -8.90
N PHE A 206 8.21 -10.45 -7.71
CA PHE A 206 9.55 -9.94 -7.51
C PHE A 206 10.61 -11.01 -7.75
N ASP A 207 11.84 -10.58 -8.07
CA ASP A 207 12.99 -11.46 -8.21
C ASP A 207 13.92 -11.32 -7.01
N HIS A 208 14.44 -12.44 -6.50
CA HIS A 208 15.56 -12.44 -5.57
C HIS A 208 16.89 -12.42 -6.34
N TRP A 209 17.97 -12.03 -5.67
CA TRP A 209 19.30 -12.08 -6.23
C TRP A 209 19.67 -13.48 -6.71
N GLY A 210 20.07 -13.59 -7.98
CA GLY A 210 20.45 -14.86 -8.59
C GLY A 210 19.30 -15.75 -9.08
N GLU A 211 18.06 -15.34 -8.89
CA GLU A 211 16.89 -16.02 -9.45
C GLU A 211 16.72 -15.75 -10.94
N ARG A 212 16.05 -16.68 -11.62
CA ARG A 212 15.58 -16.45 -12.97
C ARG A 212 14.44 -15.45 -12.94
N HIS A 213 14.49 -14.45 -13.82
CA HIS A 213 13.45 -13.45 -13.95
C HIS A 213 12.04 -14.06 -14.10
N HIS A 214 11.12 -13.66 -13.22
CA HIS A 214 9.74 -14.10 -13.24
C HIS A 214 8.98 -13.40 -14.36
N THR A 215 8.22 -14.17 -15.11
CA THR A 215 7.36 -13.65 -16.18
C THR A 215 5.96 -14.23 -16.04
N ARG A 216 4.96 -13.47 -16.45
CA ARG A 216 3.57 -13.92 -16.48
C ARG A 216 2.96 -13.60 -17.84
N ASN A 217 2.12 -14.49 -18.33
CA ASN A 217 1.46 -14.32 -19.62
C ASN A 217 0.38 -13.21 -19.53
N ALA A 218 0.46 -12.22 -20.43
CA ALA A 218 -0.45 -11.07 -20.49
C ALA A 218 -1.93 -11.47 -20.61
N ALA A 219 -2.23 -12.49 -21.41
CA ALA A 219 -3.61 -12.95 -21.60
C ALA A 219 -4.17 -13.57 -20.29
N SER A 220 -3.31 -14.26 -19.51
CA SER A 220 -3.75 -14.78 -18.20
C SER A 220 -4.02 -13.69 -17.18
N VAL A 221 -3.23 -12.60 -17.19
CA VAL A 221 -3.47 -11.41 -16.35
C VAL A 221 -4.77 -10.74 -16.75
N ALA A 222 -4.96 -10.48 -18.04
CA ALA A 222 -6.17 -9.86 -18.57
C ALA A 222 -7.43 -10.67 -18.22
N ALA A 223 -7.38 -12.01 -18.34
CA ALA A 223 -8.49 -12.89 -18.01
C ALA A 223 -8.87 -12.85 -16.52
N GLU A 224 -7.90 -12.71 -15.60
CA GLU A 224 -8.20 -12.56 -14.17
C GLU A 224 -8.83 -11.20 -13.87
N ILE A 225 -8.31 -10.11 -14.47
CA ILE A 225 -8.90 -8.77 -14.33
C ILE A 225 -10.33 -8.76 -14.90
N GLU A 226 -10.55 -9.35 -16.08
CA GLU A 226 -11.85 -9.43 -16.69
C GLU A 226 -12.87 -10.13 -15.79
N LYS A 227 -12.50 -11.27 -15.18
CA LYS A 227 -13.34 -11.98 -14.21
C LYS A 227 -13.70 -11.09 -13.00
N MET A 228 -12.74 -10.33 -12.49
CA MET A 228 -12.99 -9.42 -11.37
C MET A 228 -13.98 -8.32 -11.76
N VAL A 229 -13.76 -7.67 -12.90
CA VAL A 229 -14.64 -6.59 -13.39
C VAL A 229 -16.05 -7.09 -13.67
N GLN A 230 -16.19 -8.26 -14.32
CA GLN A 230 -17.50 -8.90 -14.57
C GLN A 230 -18.27 -9.22 -13.29
N ASN A 231 -17.58 -9.40 -12.16
CA ASN A 231 -18.17 -9.66 -10.85
C ASN A 231 -18.23 -8.41 -9.95
N ALA A 232 -18.17 -7.22 -10.54
CA ALA A 232 -18.21 -5.93 -9.86
C ALA A 232 -17.14 -5.78 -8.74
N VAL A 233 -15.95 -6.34 -8.95
CA VAL A 233 -14.80 -6.20 -8.08
C VAL A 233 -13.97 -4.99 -8.50
N ASN A 234 -13.63 -4.12 -7.56
CA ASN A 234 -12.63 -3.10 -7.76
C ASN A 234 -11.24 -3.73 -7.82
N VAL A 235 -10.41 -3.28 -8.76
CA VAL A 235 -9.08 -3.84 -8.96
C VAL A 235 -8.04 -2.75 -8.87
N ASN A 236 -7.10 -2.90 -7.93
CA ASN A 236 -5.88 -2.12 -7.86
C ASN A 236 -4.71 -3.00 -8.33
N VAL A 237 -4.02 -2.58 -9.37
CA VAL A 237 -2.92 -3.36 -9.97
C VAL A 237 -1.62 -3.04 -9.24
N TYR A 238 -1.01 -4.06 -8.64
CA TYR A 238 0.26 -3.93 -7.92
C TYR A 238 1.37 -4.71 -8.66
N THR A 239 2.26 -4.04 -9.39
CA THR A 239 2.35 -2.62 -9.64
C THR A 239 2.17 -2.34 -11.14
N VAL A 240 1.56 -1.24 -11.50
CA VAL A 240 1.51 -0.80 -12.91
C VAL A 240 2.83 -0.15 -13.30
N HIS A 241 3.45 0.55 -12.36
CA HIS A 241 4.73 1.22 -12.54
C HIS A 241 5.65 0.86 -11.35
N GLY A 242 6.69 0.08 -11.61
CA GLY A 242 7.63 -0.40 -10.59
C GLY A 242 8.62 0.66 -10.13
N GLY A 243 8.98 1.59 -10.98
CA GLY A 243 9.99 2.61 -10.70
C GLY A 243 11.43 2.08 -10.73
N THR A 244 12.39 2.97 -10.65
CA THR A 244 13.81 2.63 -10.64
C THR A 244 14.28 2.22 -9.25
N ASN A 245 14.93 1.07 -9.14
CA ASN A 245 15.53 0.60 -7.89
C ASN A 245 16.94 1.18 -7.76
N PHE A 246 17.17 1.99 -6.71
CA PHE A 246 18.46 2.59 -6.45
C PHE A 246 19.19 1.87 -5.31
N GLY A 247 20.45 1.48 -5.57
CA GLY A 247 21.30 0.85 -4.58
C GLY A 247 20.69 -0.41 -3.98
N VAL A 248 20.59 -0.45 -2.65
CA VAL A 248 20.08 -1.59 -1.87
C VAL A 248 18.77 -1.29 -1.14
N SER A 249 18.15 -0.16 -1.42
CA SER A 249 16.95 0.29 -0.69
C SER A 249 15.66 -0.37 -1.16
N ALA A 250 15.63 -0.92 -2.37
CA ALA A 250 14.47 -1.56 -2.94
C ALA A 250 14.83 -2.84 -3.68
N GLY A 251 13.95 -3.84 -3.61
CA GLY A 251 14.00 -5.05 -4.43
C GLY A 251 13.39 -4.82 -5.81
N ALA A 252 13.80 -5.62 -6.80
CA ALA A 252 13.22 -5.58 -8.12
C ALA A 252 11.81 -6.17 -8.09
N SER A 253 10.80 -5.33 -8.32
CA SER A 253 9.43 -5.79 -8.55
C SER A 253 9.14 -5.82 -10.05
N CYS A 254 8.82 -6.99 -10.57
CA CYS A 254 8.60 -7.19 -11.99
C CYS A 254 7.14 -6.92 -12.37
N CYS A 255 6.92 -5.93 -13.21
CA CYS A 255 5.70 -5.86 -14.02
C CYS A 255 5.73 -7.00 -15.04
N ALA A 256 4.85 -7.97 -14.88
CA ALA A 256 4.93 -9.32 -15.46
C ALA A 256 4.94 -9.44 -16.98
N ASN A 257 4.82 -8.40 -17.75
CA ASN A 257 4.46 -8.54 -19.16
C ASN A 257 5.38 -7.82 -20.13
N TYR A 258 6.54 -7.35 -19.67
CA TYR A 258 7.52 -6.79 -20.59
C TYR A 258 8.48 -7.87 -21.07
N PRO A 259 8.69 -7.97 -22.37
CA PRO A 259 9.77 -8.80 -22.89
C PRO A 259 11.09 -8.29 -22.32
N PRO A 260 12.09 -9.16 -22.08
CA PRO A 260 13.33 -8.85 -21.38
C PRO A 260 14.20 -7.76 -22.01
N THR A 261 13.74 -7.11 -23.07
CA THR A 261 14.52 -6.17 -23.85
C THR A 261 14.41 -4.69 -23.42
N ARG A 262 13.45 -4.32 -22.54
CA ARG A 262 13.42 -3.01 -21.86
C ARG A 262 12.50 -3.06 -20.65
N PRO A 263 13.03 -3.04 -19.43
CA PRO A 263 12.24 -2.60 -18.28
C PRO A 263 11.81 -1.15 -18.52
N LEU A 264 10.54 -0.83 -18.34
CA LEU A 264 10.06 0.56 -18.37
C LEU A 264 10.80 1.47 -17.36
N ASP A 265 11.54 0.85 -16.47
CA ASP A 265 12.17 1.45 -15.31
C ASP A 265 13.67 1.71 -15.47
N THR A 266 14.23 1.44 -16.65
CA THR A 266 15.65 1.68 -16.94
C THR A 266 15.81 2.71 -18.06
N ASP A 267 15.09 3.81 -18.00
CA ASP A 267 15.52 4.99 -18.75
C ASP A 267 16.63 5.69 -17.99
N PRO A 268 17.76 6.01 -18.67
CA PRO A 268 18.88 6.74 -18.09
C PRO A 268 18.51 8.17 -17.71
#